data_5ef50913da0c1822850e66bf5b5d653c
#
_entry.id   5ef50913da0c1822850e66bf5b5d653c
#
_cell.length_a   1.000
_cell.length_b   1.000
_cell.length_c   1.000
_cell.angle_alpha   90.00
_cell.angle_beta   90.00
_cell.angle_gamma   90.00
#
_symmetry.space_group_name_H-M   'P 1'
#
loop_
_entity.id
_entity.type
_entity.pdbx_description
1 polymer ?
#
loop_
_entity_poly.entity_id
_entity_poly.type
_entity_poly.pdbx_seq_one_letter_code
_entity_poly.pdbx_strand_id
1 'polypeptide(L)'
;IRRSQAERLKCVSGSAIATPTDHREMIPVNGPGEEPGGPLARGADEHNRIARAELVAIVTDRLGIATAEIGKALKSMGFTGAQGGQVVLTGGGAELHGVAEFMQGALGRPVRIGKPPVLQGLPEAHATPGFATLAGLCLYAADDPVDIRSVGPRYQPTKRYRGMGLVNRVFQAVREYF
;
A
#
# COMPACT_ATOMS: atom_id res chain seq x y z
N ILE A 1 -14.38 -15.00 12.33
CA ILE A 1 -13.20 -15.24 11.46
C ILE A 1 -11.95 -14.82 12.21
N ARG A 2 -10.89 -15.63 12.22
CA ARG A 2 -9.59 -15.28 12.78
C ARG A 2 -8.90 -14.24 11.89
N ARG A 3 -8.02 -13.41 12.48
CA ARG A 3 -7.30 -12.37 11.74
C ARG A 3 -6.48 -12.94 10.57
N SER A 4 -5.84 -14.08 10.75
CA SER A 4 -5.09 -14.77 9.69
C SER A 4 -5.97 -15.20 8.50
N GLN A 5 -7.18 -15.69 8.80
CA GLN A 5 -8.16 -16.06 7.78
C GLN A 5 -8.66 -14.84 7.00
N ALA A 6 -8.96 -13.74 7.72
CA ALA A 6 -9.39 -12.50 7.10
C ALA A 6 -8.29 -11.91 6.19
N GLU A 7 -7.03 -11.94 6.64
CA GLU A 7 -5.89 -11.48 5.83
C GLU A 7 -5.70 -12.34 4.58
N ARG A 8 -5.81 -13.66 4.71
CA ARG A 8 -5.77 -14.57 3.56
C ARG A 8 -6.90 -14.27 2.56
N LEU A 9 -8.13 -14.13 3.05
CA LEU A 9 -9.28 -13.80 2.19
C LEU A 9 -9.07 -12.49 1.44
N LYS A 10 -8.57 -11.47 2.12
CA LYS A 10 -8.25 -10.18 1.52
C LYS A 10 -7.20 -10.33 0.40
N CYS A 11 -6.12 -11.09 0.66
CA CYS A 11 -5.04 -11.25 -0.31
C CYS A 11 -5.42 -12.10 -1.51
N VAL A 12 -6.24 -13.15 -1.32
CA VAL A 12 -6.59 -14.11 -2.39
C VAL A 12 -7.81 -13.68 -3.20
N SER A 13 -8.83 -13.17 -2.51
CA SER A 13 -10.15 -12.92 -3.12
C SER A 13 -10.62 -11.47 -2.99
N GLY A 14 -9.84 -10.61 -2.29
CA GLY A 14 -10.19 -9.21 -2.10
C GLY A 14 -10.07 -8.39 -3.39
N SER A 15 -10.97 -7.43 -3.53
CA SER A 15 -10.97 -6.45 -4.62
C SER A 15 -11.47 -5.11 -4.12
N ALA A 16 -10.96 -4.03 -4.73
CA ALA A 16 -11.48 -2.69 -4.54
C ALA A 16 -12.61 -2.33 -5.53
N ILE A 17 -12.88 -3.22 -6.48
CA ILE A 17 -13.92 -3.03 -7.51
C ILE A 17 -14.90 -4.19 -7.39
N ALA A 18 -16.19 -3.86 -7.28
CA ALA A 18 -17.27 -4.84 -7.31
C ALA A 18 -17.57 -5.28 -8.74
N THR A 19 -17.84 -6.57 -8.92
CA THR A 19 -18.28 -7.14 -10.20
C THR A 19 -19.68 -7.73 -10.05
N PRO A 20 -20.49 -7.80 -11.12
CA PRO A 20 -21.83 -8.39 -11.07
C PRO A 20 -21.85 -9.87 -10.65
N THR A 21 -20.74 -10.57 -10.82
CA THR A 21 -20.58 -12.00 -10.49
C THR A 21 -20.28 -12.25 -9.02
N ASP A 22 -19.84 -11.24 -8.27
CA ASP A 22 -19.41 -11.38 -6.87
C ASP A 22 -20.51 -11.90 -5.93
N HIS A 23 -21.79 -11.64 -6.26
CA HIS A 23 -22.92 -12.16 -5.48
C HIS A 23 -23.12 -13.68 -5.62
N ARG A 24 -22.61 -14.27 -6.69
CA ARG A 24 -22.74 -15.71 -6.98
C ARG A 24 -21.49 -16.48 -6.56
N GLU A 25 -20.39 -15.81 -6.38
CA GLU A 25 -19.10 -16.41 -6.01
C GLU A 25 -19.05 -16.59 -4.49
N MET A 26 -19.03 -17.85 -4.05
CA MET A 26 -18.93 -18.24 -2.64
C MET A 26 -17.49 -18.62 -2.31
N ILE A 27 -16.88 -17.90 -1.38
CA ILE A 27 -15.48 -18.04 -0.98
C ILE A 27 -15.39 -18.84 0.32
N PRO A 28 -14.55 -19.90 0.39
CA PRO A 28 -14.32 -20.61 1.64
C PRO A 28 -13.53 -19.75 2.63
N VAL A 29 -14.01 -19.66 3.85
CA VAL A 29 -13.36 -18.90 4.92
C VAL A 29 -12.07 -19.59 5.38
N ASN A 30 -12.09 -20.92 5.46
CA ASN A 30 -10.91 -21.71 5.84
C ASN A 30 -9.93 -21.86 4.67
N GLY A 31 -8.63 -21.87 5.00
CA GLY A 31 -7.57 -22.16 4.03
C GLY A 31 -7.41 -23.65 3.76
N PRO A 32 -6.63 -24.03 2.74
CA PRO A 32 -6.22 -25.41 2.53
C PRO A 32 -5.51 -25.94 3.77
N GLY A 33 -5.97 -27.11 4.29
CA GLY A 33 -5.42 -27.72 5.50
C GLY A 33 -5.94 -27.15 6.84
N GLU A 34 -6.75 -26.11 6.85
CA GLU A 34 -7.53 -25.70 8.01
C GLU A 34 -8.80 -26.54 8.09
N GLU A 35 -8.76 -27.65 8.81
CA GLU A 35 -9.96 -28.44 9.04
C GLU A 35 -10.99 -27.66 9.85
N PRO A 36 -12.25 -27.59 9.42
CA PRO A 36 -13.34 -27.17 10.29
C PRO A 36 -13.43 -28.18 11.43
N GLY A 37 -13.24 -27.71 12.67
CA GLY A 37 -13.02 -28.52 13.85
C GLY A 37 -13.94 -29.71 14.05
N GLY A 38 -13.39 -30.89 13.87
CA GLY A 38 -13.87 -32.13 14.43
C GLY A 38 -14.90 -32.94 13.61
N PRO A 39 -15.15 -34.21 14.00
CA PRO A 39 -15.96 -35.18 13.24
C PRO A 39 -17.45 -34.85 13.08
N LEU A 40 -17.95 -33.78 13.68
CA LEU A 40 -19.31 -33.26 13.49
C LEU A 40 -19.44 -32.23 12.34
N ALA A 41 -18.36 -31.92 11.65
CA ALA A 41 -18.32 -30.85 10.62
C ALA A 41 -18.78 -31.32 9.22
N ARG A 42 -19.33 -32.50 9.06
CA ARG A 42 -19.84 -32.98 7.75
C ARG A 42 -21.01 -32.20 7.14
N GLY A 43 -21.57 -31.22 7.84
CA GLY A 43 -22.54 -30.26 7.33
C GLY A 43 -22.06 -28.77 7.41
N ALA A 44 -20.85 -28.55 7.89
CA ALA A 44 -20.34 -27.18 8.17
C ALA A 44 -19.69 -26.51 6.95
N ASP A 45 -19.40 -27.27 5.89
CA ASP A 45 -18.72 -26.71 4.72
C ASP A 45 -19.56 -25.65 3.97
N GLU A 46 -20.88 -25.79 3.98
CA GLU A 46 -21.78 -24.77 3.39
C GLU A 46 -21.88 -23.51 4.26
N HIS A 47 -21.78 -23.66 5.58
CA HIS A 47 -21.86 -22.53 6.53
C HIS A 47 -20.54 -21.78 6.67
N ASN A 48 -19.45 -22.30 6.12
CA ASN A 48 -18.11 -21.71 6.22
C ASN A 48 -17.70 -20.99 4.93
N ARG A 49 -18.67 -20.48 4.20
CA ARG A 49 -18.49 -19.71 2.98
C ARG A 49 -19.12 -18.34 3.13
N ILE A 50 -18.52 -17.33 2.52
CA ILE A 50 -19.06 -15.99 2.40
C ILE A 50 -19.21 -15.61 0.93
N ALA A 51 -20.17 -14.78 0.60
CA ALA A 51 -20.26 -14.22 -0.72
C ALA A 51 -19.07 -13.26 -0.96
N ARG A 52 -18.41 -13.35 -2.11
CA ARG A 52 -17.31 -12.43 -2.46
C ARG A 52 -17.76 -10.98 -2.41
N ALA A 53 -19.01 -10.70 -2.77
CA ALA A 53 -19.61 -9.36 -2.67
C ALA A 53 -19.52 -8.77 -1.26
N GLU A 54 -19.72 -9.59 -0.21
CA GLU A 54 -19.60 -9.14 1.18
C GLU A 54 -18.16 -8.77 1.53
N LEU A 55 -17.19 -9.60 1.10
CA LEU A 55 -15.77 -9.27 1.28
C LEU A 55 -15.38 -7.98 0.56
N VAL A 56 -15.81 -7.83 -0.70
CA VAL A 56 -15.54 -6.62 -1.50
C VAL A 56 -16.17 -5.39 -0.85
N ALA A 57 -17.39 -5.48 -0.34
CA ALA A 57 -18.05 -4.38 0.35
C ALA A 57 -17.27 -3.93 1.59
N ILE A 58 -16.78 -4.86 2.42
CA ILE A 58 -15.96 -4.55 3.59
C ILE A 58 -14.65 -3.88 3.17
N VAL A 59 -13.99 -4.40 2.14
CA VAL A 59 -12.72 -3.85 1.63
C VAL A 59 -12.92 -2.44 1.10
N THR A 60 -13.94 -2.19 0.28
CA THR A 60 -14.23 -0.88 -0.31
C THR A 60 -14.62 0.16 0.73
N ASP A 61 -15.41 -0.23 1.77
CA ASP A 61 -15.74 0.64 2.90
C ASP A 61 -14.45 1.12 3.62
N ARG A 62 -13.55 0.19 3.94
CA ARG A 62 -12.29 0.52 4.59
C ARG A 62 -11.35 1.35 3.72
N LEU A 63 -11.29 1.06 2.43
CA LEU A 63 -10.54 1.88 1.47
C LEU A 63 -11.12 3.29 1.37
N GLY A 64 -12.45 3.43 1.39
CA GLY A 64 -13.11 4.73 1.39
C GLY A 64 -12.70 5.61 2.56
N ILE A 65 -12.69 5.05 3.77
CA ILE A 65 -12.24 5.74 4.98
C ILE A 65 -10.75 6.16 4.84
N ALA A 66 -9.88 5.23 4.46
CA ALA A 66 -8.46 5.51 4.31
C ALA A 66 -8.19 6.58 3.23
N THR A 67 -8.88 6.48 2.09
CA THR A 67 -8.74 7.44 0.99
C THR A 67 -9.23 8.83 1.37
N ALA A 68 -10.31 8.93 2.16
CA ALA A 68 -10.78 10.21 2.68
C ALA A 68 -9.74 10.88 3.59
N GLU A 69 -9.08 10.13 4.46
CA GLU A 69 -8.00 10.65 5.31
C GLU A 69 -6.78 11.09 4.48
N ILE A 70 -6.38 10.30 3.47
CA ILE A 70 -5.34 10.68 2.52
C ILE A 70 -5.71 11.98 1.79
N GLY A 71 -6.97 12.11 1.33
CA GLY A 71 -7.45 13.31 0.68
C GLY A 71 -7.39 14.55 1.57
N LYS A 72 -7.73 14.42 2.86
CA LYS A 72 -7.57 15.49 3.86
C LYS A 72 -6.10 15.87 4.03
N ALA A 73 -5.22 14.88 4.17
CA ALA A 73 -3.78 15.11 4.32
C ALA A 73 -3.18 15.82 3.08
N LEU A 74 -3.54 15.39 1.87
CA LEU A 74 -3.10 16.03 0.64
C LEU A 74 -3.55 17.50 0.57
N LYS A 75 -4.79 17.78 0.95
CA LYS A 75 -5.31 19.17 1.02
C LYS A 75 -4.54 20.02 2.03
N SER A 76 -4.25 19.48 3.22
CA SER A 76 -3.51 20.21 4.26
C SER A 76 -2.07 20.51 3.84
N MET A 77 -1.47 19.69 2.98
CA MET A 77 -0.14 19.90 2.39
C MET A 77 -0.16 20.82 1.16
N GLY A 78 -1.32 21.34 0.75
CA GLY A 78 -1.44 22.26 -0.39
C GLY A 78 -1.65 21.57 -1.75
N PHE A 79 -1.72 20.25 -1.78
CA PHE A 79 -2.03 19.50 -3.01
C PHE A 79 -3.54 19.55 -3.28
N THR A 80 -4.02 20.62 -3.92
CA THR A 80 -5.43 20.83 -4.21
C THR A 80 -5.73 20.73 -5.71
N GLY A 81 -6.93 20.22 -6.04
CA GLY A 81 -7.42 20.15 -7.42
C GLY A 81 -6.76 19.12 -8.33
N ALA A 82 -7.20 19.04 -9.57
CA ALA A 82 -6.71 18.10 -10.57
C ALA A 82 -5.25 18.35 -11.00
N GLN A 83 -4.75 19.55 -10.81
CA GLN A 83 -3.36 19.94 -11.10
C GLN A 83 -2.39 19.57 -9.99
N GLY A 84 -2.86 18.96 -8.88
CA GLY A 84 -2.06 18.57 -7.74
C GLY A 84 -1.13 17.37 -7.96
N GLY A 85 -0.82 17.02 -9.20
CA GLY A 85 0.11 15.96 -9.55
C GLY A 85 -0.48 14.55 -9.52
N GLN A 86 0.34 13.58 -9.92
CA GLN A 86 0.01 12.15 -9.94
C GLN A 86 0.24 11.52 -8.57
N VAL A 87 -0.65 10.65 -8.14
CA VAL A 87 -0.46 9.82 -6.94
C VAL A 87 0.18 8.50 -7.34
N VAL A 88 1.21 8.10 -6.61
CA VAL A 88 1.88 6.81 -6.79
C VAL A 88 1.60 5.94 -5.58
N LEU A 89 0.95 4.80 -5.79
CA LEU A 89 0.72 3.79 -4.77
C LEU A 89 1.83 2.75 -4.79
N THR A 90 2.35 2.40 -3.64
CA THR A 90 3.34 1.33 -3.49
C THR A 90 3.14 0.59 -2.17
N GLY A 91 3.87 -0.51 -1.98
CA GLY A 91 3.69 -1.38 -0.82
C GLY A 91 2.63 -2.46 -1.07
N GLY A 92 2.46 -3.39 -0.12
CA GLY A 92 1.57 -4.54 -0.28
C GLY A 92 0.10 -4.19 -0.52
N GLY A 93 -0.38 -3.06 0.01
CA GLY A 93 -1.74 -2.58 -0.25
C GLY A 93 -1.99 -2.19 -1.71
N ALA A 94 -0.94 -1.83 -2.45
CA ALA A 94 -1.03 -1.49 -3.86
C ALA A 94 -1.22 -2.71 -4.78
N GLU A 95 -1.07 -3.93 -4.25
CA GLU A 95 -1.30 -5.18 -4.97
C GLU A 95 -2.78 -5.60 -4.97
N LEU A 96 -3.62 -4.92 -4.18
CA LEU A 96 -5.04 -5.19 -4.16
C LEU A 96 -5.66 -4.86 -5.52
N HIS A 97 -6.41 -5.82 -6.08
CA HIS A 97 -7.06 -5.66 -7.37
C HIS A 97 -7.97 -4.42 -7.40
N GLY A 98 -7.80 -3.56 -8.40
CA GLY A 98 -8.64 -2.37 -8.62
C GLY A 98 -8.40 -1.20 -7.66
N VAL A 99 -7.36 -1.26 -6.80
CA VAL A 99 -7.10 -0.20 -5.82
C VAL A 99 -6.72 1.13 -6.48
N ALA A 100 -6.00 1.11 -7.60
CA ALA A 100 -5.59 2.32 -8.29
C ALA A 100 -6.81 3.06 -8.87
N GLU A 101 -7.71 2.33 -9.51
CA GLU A 101 -8.95 2.86 -10.10
C GLU A 101 -9.88 3.39 -9.02
N PHE A 102 -10.03 2.64 -7.91
CA PHE A 102 -10.81 3.08 -6.76
C PHE A 102 -10.29 4.42 -6.20
N MET A 103 -8.98 4.50 -5.94
CA MET A 103 -8.37 5.71 -5.40
C MET A 103 -8.38 6.85 -6.41
N GLN A 104 -8.21 6.57 -7.70
CA GLN A 104 -8.33 7.59 -8.75
C GLN A 104 -9.72 8.22 -8.75
N GLY A 105 -10.77 7.39 -8.68
CA GLY A 105 -12.16 7.88 -8.59
C GLY A 105 -12.41 8.71 -7.32
N ALA A 106 -11.92 8.24 -6.17
CA ALA A 106 -12.16 8.89 -4.89
C ALA A 106 -11.33 10.16 -4.67
N LEU A 107 -10.09 10.22 -5.17
CA LEU A 107 -9.21 11.39 -5.04
C LEU A 107 -9.38 12.40 -6.18
N GLY A 108 -10.00 12.02 -7.30
CA GLY A 108 -10.14 12.84 -8.49
C GLY A 108 -8.81 13.17 -9.17
N ARG A 109 -7.81 12.27 -9.09
CA ARG A 109 -6.45 12.45 -9.60
C ARG A 109 -5.93 11.19 -10.26
N PRO A 110 -5.00 11.30 -11.22
CA PRO A 110 -4.33 10.14 -11.78
C PRO A 110 -3.58 9.36 -10.69
N VAL A 111 -3.84 8.06 -10.63
CA VAL A 111 -3.19 7.14 -9.69
C VAL A 111 -2.50 6.05 -10.47
N ARG A 112 -1.24 5.73 -10.13
CA ARG A 112 -0.50 4.61 -10.71
C ARG A 112 0.13 3.74 -9.64
N ILE A 113 0.38 2.49 -9.97
CA ILE A 113 1.12 1.57 -9.11
C ILE A 113 2.62 1.79 -9.32
N GLY A 114 3.35 2.07 -8.24
CA GLY A 114 4.80 2.16 -8.21
C GLY A 114 5.41 0.80 -7.87
N LYS A 115 6.40 0.38 -8.67
CA LYS A 115 7.18 -0.82 -8.43
C LYS A 115 8.63 -0.44 -8.18
N PRO A 116 9.39 -1.18 -7.35
CA PRO A 116 10.82 -0.96 -7.21
C PRO A 116 11.54 -1.33 -8.52
N PRO A 117 12.72 -0.75 -8.79
CA PRO A 117 13.55 -1.20 -9.89
C PRO A 117 14.00 -2.65 -9.67
N VAL A 118 14.29 -3.34 -10.76
CA VAL A 118 14.94 -4.66 -10.70
C VAL A 118 16.37 -4.46 -10.17
N LEU A 119 16.67 -5.06 -9.04
CA LEU A 119 18.01 -5.00 -8.43
C LEU A 119 18.81 -6.23 -8.84
N GLN A 120 20.11 -6.03 -9.13
CA GLN A 120 21.04 -7.15 -9.38
C GLN A 120 21.07 -8.10 -8.17
N GLY A 121 20.88 -9.39 -8.42
CA GLY A 121 20.85 -10.41 -7.37
C GLY A 121 19.47 -10.63 -6.73
N LEU A 122 18.46 -9.81 -7.00
CA LEU A 122 17.08 -10.10 -6.60
C LEU A 122 16.32 -10.76 -7.76
N PRO A 123 15.58 -11.85 -7.51
CA PRO A 123 14.69 -12.42 -8.52
C PRO A 123 13.67 -11.39 -9.01
N GLU A 124 13.35 -11.42 -10.29
CA GLU A 124 12.38 -10.50 -10.91
C GLU A 124 10.99 -10.57 -10.23
N ALA A 125 10.62 -11.72 -9.68
CA ALA A 125 9.41 -11.91 -8.89
C ALA A 125 9.30 -10.97 -7.68
N HIS A 126 10.40 -10.40 -7.20
CA HIS A 126 10.41 -9.44 -6.09
C HIS A 126 10.34 -7.96 -6.55
N ALA A 127 10.24 -7.70 -7.86
CA ALA A 127 10.02 -6.37 -8.38
C ALA A 127 8.52 -5.97 -8.34
N THR A 128 7.83 -6.35 -7.25
CA THR A 128 6.42 -6.01 -7.02
C THR A 128 6.28 -4.87 -6.01
N PRO A 129 5.15 -4.18 -5.98
CA PRO A 129 4.92 -3.09 -5.03
C PRO A 129 5.12 -3.51 -3.57
N GLY A 130 4.80 -4.76 -3.22
CA GLY A 130 4.95 -5.30 -1.86
C GLY A 130 6.40 -5.31 -1.37
N PHE A 131 7.36 -5.43 -2.27
CA PHE A 131 8.79 -5.44 -1.95
C PHE A 131 9.45 -4.05 -2.01
N ALA A 132 8.71 -2.98 -2.30
CA ALA A 132 9.29 -1.65 -2.46
C ALA A 132 10.07 -1.17 -1.22
N THR A 133 9.57 -1.44 -0.02
CA THR A 133 10.26 -1.08 1.23
C THR A 133 11.56 -1.86 1.39
N LEU A 134 11.54 -3.18 1.11
CA LEU A 134 12.74 -4.02 1.19
C LEU A 134 13.80 -3.56 0.18
N ALA A 135 13.39 -3.35 -1.07
CA ALA A 135 14.29 -2.85 -2.12
C ALA A 135 14.89 -1.48 -1.74
N GLY A 136 14.07 -0.57 -1.18
CA GLY A 136 14.53 0.72 -0.70
C GLY A 136 15.53 0.61 0.45
N LEU A 137 15.31 -0.30 1.39
CA LEU A 137 16.25 -0.55 2.49
C LEU A 137 17.57 -1.14 2.00
N CYS A 138 17.53 -2.05 1.02
CA CYS A 138 18.74 -2.60 0.41
C CYS A 138 19.56 -1.52 -0.30
N LEU A 139 18.90 -0.65 -1.08
CA LEU A 139 19.56 0.47 -1.74
C LEU A 139 20.14 1.45 -0.72
N TYR A 140 19.37 1.78 0.31
CA TYR A 140 19.81 2.67 1.38
C TYR A 140 21.03 2.11 2.11
N ALA A 141 21.06 0.80 2.40
CA ALA A 141 22.20 0.14 3.03
C ALA A 141 23.44 0.08 2.10
N ALA A 142 23.23 -0.07 0.79
CA ALA A 142 24.32 -0.07 -0.18
C ALA A 142 24.97 1.29 -0.39
N ASP A 143 24.23 2.38 -0.15
CA ASP A 143 24.72 3.76 -0.24
C ASP A 143 25.55 4.22 1.00
N ASP A 144 25.77 3.32 1.96
CA ASP A 144 26.47 3.59 3.22
C ASP A 144 25.98 4.88 3.91
N PRO A 145 24.70 4.95 4.27
CA PRO A 145 24.11 6.18 4.81
C PRO A 145 24.75 6.56 6.13
N VAL A 146 24.99 7.85 6.33
CA VAL A 146 25.48 8.37 7.61
C VAL A 146 24.46 8.03 8.70
N ASP A 147 24.89 7.18 9.66
CA ASP A 147 24.07 6.86 10.83
C ASP A 147 23.84 8.13 11.65
N ILE A 148 22.58 8.61 11.67
CA ILE A 148 22.18 9.80 12.42
C ILE A 148 22.54 9.64 13.91
N ARG A 149 22.60 8.41 14.43
CA ARG A 149 23.03 8.14 15.81
C ARG A 149 24.51 8.37 16.05
N SER A 150 25.34 8.25 15.00
CA SER A 150 26.77 8.53 15.06
C SER A 150 27.07 10.02 14.94
N VAL A 151 26.12 10.82 14.47
CA VAL A 151 26.20 12.27 14.42
C VAL A 151 25.89 12.82 15.80
N GLY A 152 26.90 12.81 16.67
CA GLY A 152 26.79 13.40 18.00
C GLY A 152 26.56 14.92 17.93
N PRO A 153 26.28 15.59 19.08
CA PRO A 153 25.98 17.01 19.16
C PRO A 153 27.09 17.94 18.63
N ARG A 154 28.22 17.39 18.15
CA ARG A 154 29.35 18.12 17.54
C ARG A 154 29.31 18.18 16.01
N TYR A 155 28.27 17.66 15.35
CA TYR A 155 28.16 17.81 13.91
C TYR A 155 27.90 19.29 13.58
N GLN A 156 28.99 20.00 13.34
CA GLN A 156 28.96 21.31 12.67
C GLN A 156 28.92 21.00 11.16
N PRO A 157 27.84 21.36 10.46
CA PRO A 157 27.79 21.19 9.00
C PRO A 157 28.99 21.95 8.42
N THR A 158 29.84 21.25 7.70
CA THR A 158 30.99 21.84 7.03
C THR A 158 30.51 23.05 6.22
N LYS A 159 31.28 24.14 6.21
CA LYS A 159 30.96 25.48 5.63
C LYS A 159 30.45 25.47 4.17
N ARG A 160 30.33 24.34 3.52
CA ARG A 160 29.75 24.19 2.17
C ARG A 160 28.25 24.47 2.09
N TYR A 161 27.54 24.52 3.21
CA TYR A 161 26.09 24.81 3.27
C TYR A 161 25.78 26.23 3.80
N ARG A 162 26.67 27.19 3.49
CA ARG A 162 26.46 28.61 3.85
C ARG A 162 25.32 29.14 2.96
N GLY A 163 24.11 29.23 3.52
CA GLY A 163 23.08 30.05 2.94
C GLY A 163 21.64 29.55 2.99
N MET A 164 21.38 28.25 3.13
CA MET A 164 19.99 27.82 3.22
C MET A 164 19.84 26.64 4.17
N GLY A 165 18.98 26.78 5.17
CA GLY A 165 18.60 25.69 6.05
C GLY A 165 18.02 24.51 5.27
N LEU A 166 18.20 23.30 5.79
CA LEU A 166 17.78 22.06 5.15
C LEU A 166 16.31 22.14 4.67
N VAL A 167 15.46 22.81 5.44
CA VAL A 167 14.05 23.03 5.15
C VAL A 167 13.85 23.86 3.88
N ASN A 168 14.61 24.94 3.67
CA ASN A 168 14.50 25.75 2.46
C ASN A 168 15.00 25.02 1.21
N ARG A 169 15.95 24.10 1.34
CA ARG A 169 16.44 23.28 0.21
C ARG A 169 15.45 22.23 -0.19
N VAL A 170 14.83 21.57 0.78
CA VAL A 170 13.76 20.60 0.49
C VAL A 170 12.58 21.33 -0.15
N PHE A 171 12.21 22.52 0.35
CA PHE A 171 11.15 23.33 -0.27
C PHE A 171 11.50 23.82 -1.67
N GLN A 172 12.74 24.19 -1.95
CA GLN A 172 13.14 24.57 -3.31
C GLN A 172 13.24 23.37 -4.26
N ALA A 173 13.78 22.25 -3.82
CA ALA A 173 13.81 21.03 -4.63
C ALA A 173 12.40 20.55 -4.99
N VAL A 174 11.46 20.62 -4.04
CA VAL A 174 10.05 20.31 -4.31
C VAL A 174 9.42 21.33 -5.28
N ARG A 175 9.80 22.61 -5.21
CA ARG A 175 9.28 23.67 -6.09
C ARG A 175 9.86 23.63 -7.51
N GLU A 176 11.06 23.10 -7.71
CA GLU A 176 11.68 22.92 -9.04
C GLU A 176 11.20 21.65 -9.75
N TYR A 177 10.63 20.68 -9.02
CA TYR A 177 10.09 19.43 -9.58
C TYR A 177 8.57 19.46 -9.79
N PHE A 178 7.90 20.55 -9.41
CA PHE A 178 6.46 20.80 -9.58
C PHE A 178 6.21 22.21 -10.15
#